data_fc6a5d9e9b667a32db6205ef5462db82
#
_entry.id   fc6a5d9e9b667a32db6205ef5462db82
#
_cell.length_a   1.000
_cell.length_b   1.000
_cell.length_c   1.000
_cell.angle_alpha   90.00
_cell.angle_beta   90.00
_cell.angle_gamma   90.00
#
_symmetry.space_group_name_H-M   'P 1'
#
loop_
_entity.id
_entity.type
_entity.pdbx_description
1 polymer ?
#
loop_
_entity_poly.entity_id
_entity_poly.type
_entity_poly.pdbx_seq_one_letter_code
_entity_poly.pdbx_strand_id
1 'polypeptide(L)'
;VSGYRITRVVTPAASLALVTLDQAKAALGIPIEDTSQDTALAAQIDSVSAAINAYCNRIFAVQEYTDQIRNVCGYWGEPLVTRQFPIVEADGVPLVTVSEGGLALDPAYLELHPETGSLYRLDSGSTAVGAWTAPLILVEYTAGFDPVPPDVASAALEWLGARWGNTGRDPGLRSETIPDLITQVYSDGGSNSASAGSIPGGARDLLTPYIIWFV
;
A
#
# COMPACT_ATOMS: atom_id res chain seq x y z
N VAL A 1 -13.29 23.39 7.66
CA VAL A 1 -13.56 22.67 8.93
C VAL A 1 -13.05 21.26 8.73
N SER A 2 -11.98 20.89 9.42
CA SER A 2 -11.38 19.57 9.29
C SER A 2 -12.27 18.52 9.96
N GLY A 3 -12.87 17.65 9.17
CA GLY A 3 -13.53 16.46 9.69
C GLY A 3 -12.50 15.56 10.38
N TYR A 4 -12.88 14.94 11.50
CA TYR A 4 -12.02 13.98 12.21
C TYR A 4 -12.35 12.57 11.74
N ARG A 5 -11.32 11.84 11.26
CA ARG A 5 -11.45 10.46 10.79
C ARG A 5 -10.70 9.50 11.71
N ILE A 6 -11.32 8.37 12.00
CA ILE A 6 -10.68 7.20 12.62
C ILE A 6 -10.87 6.02 11.68
N THR A 7 -9.78 5.45 11.22
CA THR A 7 -9.78 4.22 10.42
C THR A 7 -9.40 3.03 11.29
N ARG A 8 -10.12 1.92 11.16
CA ARG A 8 -9.84 0.66 11.83
C ARG A 8 -9.85 -0.47 10.81
N VAL A 9 -8.93 -1.41 10.97
CA VAL A 9 -8.97 -2.69 10.27
C VAL A 9 -9.96 -3.59 11.00
N VAL A 10 -10.91 -4.15 10.27
CA VAL A 10 -11.91 -5.10 10.78
C VAL A 10 -11.41 -6.52 10.57
N THR A 11 -11.10 -6.87 9.33
CA THR A 11 -10.52 -8.15 8.95
C THR A 11 -9.16 -7.90 8.32
N PRO A 12 -8.06 -8.24 9.00
CA PRO A 12 -6.73 -8.09 8.44
C PRO A 12 -6.47 -9.10 7.33
N ALA A 13 -5.64 -8.74 6.35
CA ALA A 13 -5.15 -9.68 5.34
C ALA A 13 -4.36 -10.83 5.98
N ALA A 14 -4.40 -12.00 5.35
CA ALA A 14 -3.62 -13.16 5.79
C ALA A 14 -2.11 -12.90 5.70
N SER A 15 -1.68 -12.07 4.73
CA SER A 15 -0.30 -11.61 4.58
C SER A 15 -0.27 -10.19 4.03
N LEU A 16 0.72 -9.41 4.44
CA LEU A 16 1.02 -8.09 3.88
C LEU A 16 2.20 -8.14 2.90
N ALA A 17 2.71 -9.33 2.59
CA ALA A 17 3.80 -9.52 1.66
C ALA A 17 3.38 -9.10 0.24
N LEU A 18 4.24 -8.29 -0.41
CA LEU A 18 4.00 -7.78 -1.76
C LEU A 18 4.45 -8.77 -2.84
N VAL A 19 5.31 -9.72 -2.47
CA VAL A 19 5.84 -10.76 -3.35
C VAL A 19 5.86 -12.09 -2.60
N THR A 20 5.76 -13.18 -3.35
CA THR A 20 5.86 -14.52 -2.78
C THR A 20 7.33 -14.93 -2.57
N LEU A 21 7.54 -15.95 -1.75
CA LEU A 21 8.87 -16.52 -1.54
C LEU A 21 9.48 -17.03 -2.84
N ASP A 22 8.68 -17.67 -3.70
CA ASP A 22 9.12 -18.21 -4.99
C ASP A 22 9.54 -17.09 -5.96
N GLN A 23 8.77 -15.99 -6.00
CA GLN A 23 9.13 -14.81 -6.80
C GLN A 23 10.46 -14.20 -6.32
N ALA A 24 10.64 -14.12 -5.01
CA ALA A 24 11.88 -13.62 -4.43
C ALA A 24 13.08 -14.52 -4.73
N LYS A 25 12.93 -15.84 -4.60
CA LYS A 25 13.96 -16.82 -4.97
C LYS A 25 14.34 -16.70 -6.46
N ALA A 26 13.34 -16.65 -7.33
CA ALA A 26 13.56 -16.49 -8.77
C ALA A 26 14.34 -15.21 -9.10
N ALA A 27 13.98 -14.09 -8.47
CA ALA A 27 14.65 -12.80 -8.68
C ALA A 27 16.10 -12.79 -8.15
N LEU A 28 16.37 -13.53 -7.08
CA LEU A 28 17.70 -13.64 -6.46
C LEU A 28 18.57 -14.76 -7.06
N GLY A 29 18.04 -15.56 -8.00
CA GLY A 29 18.73 -16.71 -8.58
C GLY A 29 18.93 -17.88 -7.60
N ILE A 30 18.07 -17.97 -6.59
CA ILE A 30 18.06 -19.06 -5.60
C ILE A 30 17.17 -20.19 -6.12
N PRO A 31 17.66 -21.46 -6.18
CA PRO A 31 16.80 -22.58 -6.56
C PRO A 31 15.58 -22.70 -5.64
N ILE A 32 14.42 -23.02 -6.20
CA ILE A 32 13.17 -23.13 -5.44
C ILE A 32 13.28 -24.24 -4.38
N GLU A 33 14.03 -25.30 -4.68
CA GLU A 33 14.25 -26.44 -3.79
C GLU A 33 15.20 -26.14 -2.63
N ASP A 34 15.99 -25.07 -2.72
CA ASP A 34 16.86 -24.66 -1.62
C ASP A 34 16.07 -23.93 -0.54
N THR A 35 15.80 -24.62 0.53
CA THR A 35 15.04 -24.10 1.69
C THR A 35 15.92 -23.57 2.81
N SER A 36 17.26 -23.61 2.63
CA SER A 36 18.22 -23.28 3.70
C SER A 36 18.10 -21.84 4.21
N GLN A 37 17.63 -20.93 3.37
CA GLN A 37 17.51 -19.50 3.66
C GLN A 37 16.07 -18.98 3.68
N ASP A 38 15.07 -19.85 3.54
CA ASP A 38 13.66 -19.46 3.42
C ASP A 38 13.17 -18.57 4.56
N THR A 39 13.53 -18.92 5.79
CA THR A 39 13.12 -18.13 6.97
C THR A 39 13.72 -16.72 6.93
N ALA A 40 14.98 -16.60 6.56
CA ALA A 40 15.65 -15.30 6.47
C ALA A 40 15.08 -14.46 5.31
N LEU A 41 14.81 -15.11 4.18
CA LEU A 41 14.25 -14.46 3.00
C LEU A 41 12.80 -13.99 3.26
N ALA A 42 11.98 -14.81 3.91
CA ALA A 42 10.62 -14.44 4.30
C ALA A 42 10.63 -13.21 5.23
N ALA A 43 11.50 -13.17 6.24
CA ALA A 43 11.64 -12.01 7.11
C ALA A 43 12.07 -10.74 6.36
N GLN A 44 12.92 -10.86 5.33
CA GLN A 44 13.31 -9.74 4.48
C GLN A 44 12.14 -9.27 3.61
N ILE A 45 11.35 -10.18 3.04
CA ILE A 45 10.13 -9.88 2.27
C ILE A 45 9.18 -9.09 3.15
N ASP A 46 8.89 -9.54 4.36
CA ASP A 46 8.00 -8.84 5.29
C ASP A 46 8.52 -7.44 5.63
N SER A 47 9.82 -7.31 5.90
CA SER A 47 10.45 -6.03 6.21
C SER A 47 10.37 -5.04 5.04
N VAL A 48 10.65 -5.49 3.81
CA VAL A 48 10.55 -4.65 2.60
C VAL A 48 9.11 -4.28 2.33
N SER A 49 8.18 -5.23 2.44
CA SER A 49 6.75 -4.99 2.23
C SER A 49 6.19 -3.97 3.22
N ALA A 50 6.55 -4.10 4.50
CA ALA A 50 6.15 -3.14 5.53
C ALA A 50 6.71 -1.73 5.23
N ALA A 51 7.95 -1.64 4.79
CA ALA A 51 8.58 -0.36 4.46
C ALA A 51 7.95 0.30 3.22
N ILE A 52 7.58 -0.47 2.18
CA ILE A 52 6.84 0.02 1.01
C ILE A 52 5.44 0.50 1.41
N ASN A 53 4.70 -0.28 2.19
CA ASN A 53 3.40 0.11 2.70
C ASN A 53 3.47 1.44 3.48
N ALA A 54 4.49 1.61 4.33
CA ALA A 54 4.71 2.83 5.08
C ALA A 54 5.09 4.02 4.16
N TYR A 55 5.95 3.79 3.16
CA TYR A 55 6.36 4.81 2.20
C TYR A 55 5.18 5.31 1.35
N CYS A 56 4.36 4.40 0.85
CA CYS A 56 3.18 4.73 0.05
C CYS A 56 2.00 5.21 0.91
N ASN A 57 2.14 5.18 2.25
CA ASN A 57 1.08 5.52 3.20
C ASN A 57 -0.22 4.74 2.94
N ARG A 58 -0.10 3.49 2.47
CA ARG A 58 -1.22 2.59 2.15
C ARG A 58 -0.85 1.13 2.40
N ILE A 59 -1.88 0.30 2.54
CA ILE A 59 -1.73 -1.15 2.54
C ILE A 59 -2.17 -1.66 1.16
N PHE A 60 -1.31 -2.43 0.50
CA PHE A 60 -1.63 -2.99 -0.81
C PHE A 60 -2.48 -4.25 -0.71
N ALA A 61 -2.32 -5.04 0.34
CA ALA A 61 -3.11 -6.25 0.55
C ALA A 61 -4.58 -5.91 0.81
N VAL A 62 -5.49 -6.76 0.31
CA VAL A 62 -6.93 -6.60 0.52
C VAL A 62 -7.27 -6.82 1.98
N GLN A 63 -7.95 -5.85 2.58
CA GLN A 63 -8.43 -5.87 3.96
C GLN A 63 -9.81 -5.22 4.07
N GLU A 64 -10.53 -5.55 5.15
CA GLU A 64 -11.77 -4.85 5.49
C GLU A 64 -11.48 -3.73 6.48
N TYR A 65 -12.07 -2.58 6.22
CA TYR A 65 -11.88 -1.36 6.98
C TYR A 65 -13.20 -0.77 7.44
N THR A 66 -13.11 -0.02 8.53
CA THR A 66 -14.19 0.87 8.97
C THR A 66 -13.60 2.27 9.17
N ASP A 67 -14.12 3.24 8.43
CA ASP A 67 -13.84 4.66 8.61
C ASP A 67 -14.97 5.32 9.38
N GLN A 68 -14.67 5.90 10.53
CA GLN A 68 -15.56 6.79 11.27
C GLN A 68 -15.20 8.24 10.96
N ILE A 69 -16.09 8.96 10.29
CA ILE A 69 -15.88 10.34 9.89
C ILE A 69 -16.87 11.22 10.65
N ARG A 70 -16.33 12.21 11.37
CA ARG A 70 -17.13 13.11 12.22
C ARG A 70 -17.07 14.55 11.72
N ASN A 71 -18.06 15.33 12.09
CA ASN A 71 -18.16 16.76 11.78
C ASN A 71 -18.26 17.09 10.28
N VAL A 72 -18.90 16.22 9.52
CA VAL A 72 -19.10 16.40 8.07
C VAL A 72 -20.49 16.99 7.72
N CYS A 73 -21.34 17.21 8.72
CA CYS A 73 -22.66 17.76 8.51
C CYS A 73 -22.61 19.14 7.83
N GLY A 74 -23.37 19.28 6.73
CA GLY A 74 -23.42 20.52 5.96
C GLY A 74 -22.34 20.66 4.86
N TYR A 75 -21.50 19.66 4.65
CA TYR A 75 -20.58 19.62 3.51
C TYR A 75 -21.37 19.33 2.22
N TRP A 76 -21.48 20.36 1.39
CA TRP A 76 -22.15 20.30 0.10
C TRP A 76 -21.14 20.06 -1.02
N GLY A 77 -21.43 19.05 -1.87
CA GLY A 77 -20.68 18.83 -3.09
C GLY A 77 -19.28 18.26 -2.93
N GLU A 78 -18.77 18.12 -1.71
CA GLU A 78 -17.46 17.52 -1.47
C GLU A 78 -17.59 16.01 -1.20
N PRO A 79 -16.73 15.18 -1.85
CA PRO A 79 -16.72 13.76 -1.56
C PRO A 79 -16.11 13.48 -0.17
N LEU A 80 -16.61 12.46 0.48
CA LEU A 80 -15.86 11.78 1.53
C LEU A 80 -14.92 10.80 0.84
N VAL A 81 -13.63 10.88 1.13
CA VAL A 81 -12.65 9.95 0.55
C VAL A 81 -12.29 8.91 1.60
N THR A 82 -12.37 7.63 1.28
CA THR A 82 -11.94 6.55 2.19
C THR A 82 -10.43 6.62 2.44
N ARG A 83 -9.98 6.08 3.57
CA ARG A 83 -8.55 6.10 3.93
C ARG A 83 -7.73 5.18 3.02
N GLN A 84 -8.31 4.07 2.59
CA GLN A 84 -7.69 3.10 1.69
C GLN A 84 -8.54 2.95 0.43
N PHE A 85 -7.87 2.80 -0.70
CA PHE A 85 -8.43 2.57 -2.03
C PHE A 85 -7.38 1.85 -2.91
N PRO A 86 -7.76 1.18 -4.01
CA PRO A 86 -9.11 1.07 -4.53
C PRO A 86 -10.02 0.25 -3.63
N ILE A 87 -11.34 0.51 -3.72
CA ILE A 87 -12.35 -0.34 -3.10
C ILE A 87 -12.55 -1.56 -3.99
N VAL A 88 -12.55 -2.73 -3.38
CA VAL A 88 -12.72 -4.01 -4.07
C VAL A 88 -14.17 -4.16 -4.53
N GLU A 89 -14.35 -4.68 -5.73
CA GLU A 89 -15.64 -5.02 -6.29
C GLU A 89 -15.82 -6.55 -6.33
N ALA A 90 -17.01 -7.01 -5.99
CA ALA A 90 -17.43 -8.39 -6.22
C ALA A 90 -18.56 -8.37 -7.26
N ASP A 91 -18.38 -9.11 -8.35
CA ASP A 91 -19.33 -9.16 -9.47
C ASP A 91 -19.71 -7.77 -10.04
N GLY A 92 -18.75 -6.82 -10.03
CA GLY A 92 -18.96 -5.44 -10.47
C GLY A 92 -19.75 -4.57 -9.46
N VAL A 93 -19.89 -5.04 -8.23
CA VAL A 93 -20.51 -4.28 -7.14
C VAL A 93 -19.45 -3.95 -6.09
N PRO A 94 -19.22 -2.66 -5.80
CA PRO A 94 -18.27 -2.26 -4.77
C PRO A 94 -18.67 -2.77 -3.38
N LEU A 95 -17.71 -3.36 -2.68
CA LEU A 95 -17.88 -3.86 -1.32
C LEU A 95 -17.79 -2.70 -0.32
N VAL A 96 -18.86 -1.92 -0.26
CA VAL A 96 -18.96 -0.76 0.62
C VAL A 96 -20.37 -0.66 1.23
N THR A 97 -20.44 -0.29 2.50
CA THR A 97 -21.67 0.04 3.21
C THR A 97 -21.46 1.36 3.93
N VAL A 98 -22.40 2.28 3.76
CA VAL A 98 -22.37 3.59 4.40
C VAL A 98 -23.53 3.71 5.36
N SER A 99 -23.27 4.21 6.57
CA SER A 99 -24.30 4.55 7.55
C SER A 99 -24.17 6.02 7.93
N GLU A 100 -25.29 6.72 7.90
CA GLU A 100 -25.41 8.13 8.24
C GLU A 100 -26.21 8.28 9.53
N GLY A 101 -25.56 8.78 10.60
CA GLY A 101 -26.21 8.92 11.92
C GLY A 101 -26.66 7.59 12.53
N GLY A 102 -26.06 6.46 12.15
CA GLY A 102 -26.42 5.12 12.61
C GLY A 102 -27.49 4.42 11.78
N LEU A 103 -27.98 5.04 10.71
CA LEU A 103 -28.92 4.44 9.76
C LEU A 103 -28.16 4.09 8.47
N ALA A 104 -28.36 2.87 7.96
CA ALA A 104 -27.79 2.46 6.68
C ALA A 104 -28.35 3.35 5.55
N LEU A 105 -27.44 3.89 4.74
CA LEU A 105 -27.77 4.66 3.57
C LEU A 105 -28.08 3.72 2.41
N ASP A 106 -29.20 3.95 1.73
CA ASP A 106 -29.53 3.21 0.51
C ASP A 106 -28.47 3.52 -0.57
N PRO A 107 -27.87 2.50 -1.21
CA PRO A 107 -26.90 2.71 -2.28
C PRO A 107 -27.38 3.64 -3.42
N ALA A 108 -28.69 3.74 -3.65
CA ALA A 108 -29.27 4.69 -4.62
C ALA A 108 -29.00 6.17 -4.30
N TYR A 109 -28.64 6.49 -3.05
CA TYR A 109 -28.27 7.85 -2.63
C TYR A 109 -26.77 8.04 -2.50
N LEU A 110 -25.99 7.14 -3.09
CA LEU A 110 -24.54 7.16 -3.02
C LEU A 110 -23.94 7.02 -4.43
N GLU A 111 -23.06 7.94 -4.80
CA GLU A 111 -22.17 7.79 -5.94
C GLU A 111 -20.79 7.48 -5.41
N LEU A 112 -20.23 6.33 -5.84
CA LEU A 112 -18.95 5.85 -5.43
C LEU A 112 -18.00 5.78 -6.61
N HIS A 113 -16.77 6.26 -6.42
CA HIS A 113 -15.65 6.05 -7.32
C HIS A 113 -14.65 5.09 -6.66
N PRO A 114 -14.70 3.78 -6.96
CA PRO A 114 -13.91 2.77 -6.26
C PRO A 114 -12.41 2.99 -6.36
N GLU A 115 -11.93 3.47 -7.52
CA GLU A 115 -10.51 3.70 -7.79
C GLU A 115 -9.89 4.78 -6.91
N THR A 116 -10.67 5.79 -6.54
CA THR A 116 -10.22 6.92 -5.72
C THR A 116 -10.73 6.85 -4.28
N GLY A 117 -11.68 5.94 -4.00
CA GLY A 117 -12.36 5.85 -2.73
C GLY A 117 -13.28 7.04 -2.43
N SER A 118 -13.68 7.79 -3.46
CA SER A 118 -14.51 8.99 -3.30
C SER A 118 -15.99 8.63 -3.24
N LEU A 119 -16.68 9.15 -2.23
CA LEU A 119 -18.09 8.89 -1.92
C LEU A 119 -18.86 10.21 -1.96
N TYR A 120 -19.82 10.35 -2.88
CA TYR A 120 -20.73 11.49 -2.96
C TYR A 120 -22.10 11.10 -2.43
N ARG A 121 -22.64 11.92 -1.57
CA ARG A 121 -24.06 11.82 -1.15
C ARG A 121 -24.93 12.40 -2.26
N LEU A 122 -25.93 11.65 -2.71
CA LEU A 122 -26.91 12.15 -3.68
C LEU A 122 -28.20 12.60 -2.98
N ASP A 123 -28.87 13.61 -3.55
CA ASP A 123 -30.20 14.01 -3.10
C ASP A 123 -31.24 12.97 -3.51
N SER A 124 -32.30 12.84 -2.71
CA SER A 124 -33.37 11.89 -2.94
C SER A 124 -34.02 12.07 -4.31
N GLY A 125 -33.98 11.00 -5.12
CA GLY A 125 -34.58 10.95 -6.45
C GLY A 125 -33.87 11.78 -7.52
N SER A 126 -32.64 12.21 -7.27
CA SER A 126 -31.85 13.06 -8.15
C SER A 126 -30.43 12.51 -8.31
N THR A 127 -29.76 12.88 -9.42
CA THR A 127 -28.32 12.72 -9.60
C THR A 127 -27.53 13.92 -9.07
N ALA A 128 -28.21 14.88 -8.44
CA ALA A 128 -27.56 16.03 -7.86
C ALA A 128 -26.85 15.64 -6.57
N VAL A 129 -25.64 16.16 -6.40
CA VAL A 129 -24.87 15.96 -5.16
C VAL A 129 -25.53 16.76 -4.04
N GLY A 130 -25.85 16.06 -2.95
CA GLY A 130 -26.44 16.61 -1.74
C GLY A 130 -25.42 16.80 -0.61
N ALA A 131 -25.93 17.15 0.56
CA ALA A 131 -25.10 17.31 1.75
C ALA A 131 -25.19 16.08 2.66
N TRP A 132 -24.11 15.80 3.37
CA TRP A 132 -24.15 14.89 4.51
C TRP A 132 -24.93 15.55 5.66
N THR A 133 -25.94 14.86 6.18
CA THR A 133 -26.91 15.42 7.13
C THR A 133 -26.58 15.10 8.59
N ALA A 134 -25.85 14.00 8.82
CA ALA A 134 -25.49 13.60 10.18
C ALA A 134 -24.04 13.97 10.54
N PRO A 135 -23.77 14.22 11.81
CA PRO A 135 -22.41 14.53 12.28
C PRO A 135 -21.45 13.33 12.31
N LEU A 136 -21.98 12.12 12.15
CA LEU A 136 -21.22 10.87 12.12
C LEU A 136 -21.60 10.05 10.90
N ILE A 137 -20.60 9.78 10.07
CA ILE A 137 -20.69 8.85 8.95
C ILE A 137 -19.80 7.66 9.27
N LEU A 138 -20.33 6.45 9.09
CA LEU A 138 -19.61 5.20 9.18
C LEU A 138 -19.51 4.60 7.78
N VAL A 139 -18.31 4.30 7.32
CA VAL A 139 -18.05 3.64 6.04
C VAL A 139 -17.34 2.33 6.32
N GLU A 140 -17.99 1.22 5.99
CA GLU A 140 -17.41 -0.12 6.05
C GLU A 140 -17.11 -0.56 4.62
N TYR A 141 -15.87 -0.95 4.34
CA TYR A 141 -15.45 -1.25 2.98
C TYR A 141 -14.28 -2.21 2.95
N THR A 142 -14.15 -2.90 1.82
CA THR A 142 -12.98 -3.73 1.50
C THR A 142 -12.12 -2.99 0.49
N ALA A 143 -10.84 -2.81 0.80
CA ALA A 143 -9.92 -2.09 -0.09
C ALA A 143 -8.56 -2.78 -0.16
N GLY A 144 -7.89 -2.59 -1.29
CA GLY A 144 -6.58 -3.16 -1.61
C GLY A 144 -6.50 -3.59 -3.06
N PHE A 145 -5.42 -4.26 -3.40
CA PHE A 145 -5.15 -4.77 -4.74
C PHE A 145 -5.09 -6.30 -4.73
N ASP A 146 -5.81 -6.93 -5.63
CA ASP A 146 -5.71 -8.36 -5.90
C ASP A 146 -5.81 -8.59 -7.43
N PRO A 147 -4.68 -8.94 -8.07
CA PRO A 147 -3.32 -9.12 -7.54
C PRO A 147 -2.61 -7.78 -7.20
N VAL A 148 -1.51 -7.86 -6.46
CA VAL A 148 -0.61 -6.71 -6.23
C VAL A 148 -0.11 -6.16 -7.57
N PRO A 149 -0.10 -4.82 -7.77
CA PRO A 149 0.35 -4.23 -9.02
C PRO A 149 1.78 -4.65 -9.39
N PRO A 150 2.05 -4.98 -10.68
CA PRO A 150 3.37 -5.45 -11.11
C PRO A 150 4.51 -4.47 -10.79
N ASP A 151 4.27 -3.16 -10.87
CA ASP A 151 5.24 -2.13 -10.56
C ASP A 151 5.65 -2.16 -9.08
N VAL A 152 4.67 -2.38 -8.19
CA VAL A 152 4.90 -2.50 -6.74
C VAL A 152 5.66 -3.78 -6.41
N ALA A 153 5.30 -4.90 -7.07
CA ALA A 153 6.03 -6.16 -6.93
C ALA A 153 7.47 -6.03 -7.44
N SER A 154 7.68 -5.36 -8.57
CA SER A 154 9.01 -5.09 -9.13
C SER A 154 9.86 -4.21 -8.20
N ALA A 155 9.27 -3.15 -7.63
CA ALA A 155 9.93 -2.31 -6.64
C ALA A 155 10.33 -3.09 -5.38
N ALA A 156 9.46 -4.00 -4.93
CA ALA A 156 9.75 -4.86 -3.78
C ALA A 156 10.93 -5.81 -4.07
N LEU A 157 10.97 -6.42 -5.26
CA LEU A 157 12.06 -7.32 -5.67
C LEU A 157 13.38 -6.57 -5.85
N GLU A 158 13.36 -5.37 -6.44
CA GLU A 158 14.55 -4.52 -6.56
C GLU A 158 15.13 -4.17 -5.19
N TRP A 159 14.28 -3.74 -4.27
CA TRP A 159 14.73 -3.39 -2.93
C TRP A 159 15.20 -4.62 -2.14
N LEU A 160 14.50 -5.74 -2.28
CA LEU A 160 14.91 -7.01 -1.68
C LEU A 160 16.29 -7.44 -2.18
N GLY A 161 16.52 -7.38 -3.50
CA GLY A 161 17.82 -7.71 -4.11
C GLY A 161 18.95 -6.84 -3.58
N ALA A 162 18.71 -5.52 -3.47
CA ALA A 162 19.70 -4.60 -2.90
C ALA A 162 20.03 -4.89 -1.44
N ARG A 163 19.04 -5.29 -0.62
CA ARG A 163 19.25 -5.66 0.78
C ARG A 163 19.92 -7.02 0.91
N TRP A 164 19.46 -7.99 0.11
CA TRP A 164 20.01 -9.36 0.15
C TRP A 164 21.47 -9.40 -0.26
N GLY A 165 21.87 -8.69 -1.32
CA GLY A 165 23.26 -8.58 -1.75
C GLY A 165 24.19 -7.94 -0.73
N ASN A 166 23.66 -7.21 0.25
CA ASN A 166 24.42 -6.65 1.37
C ASN A 166 24.40 -7.54 2.63
N THR A 167 23.65 -8.66 2.60
CA THR A 167 23.58 -9.59 3.73
C THR A 167 24.94 -10.34 3.84
N GLY A 168 25.56 -10.27 5.00
CA GLY A 168 26.88 -10.91 5.24
C GLY A 168 28.10 -10.07 4.82
N ARG A 169 27.90 -8.90 4.23
CA ARG A 169 28.97 -7.95 3.90
C ARG A 169 29.29 -7.08 5.12
N ASP A 170 30.58 -6.83 5.34
CA ASP A 170 31.02 -5.83 6.31
C ASP A 170 30.58 -4.42 5.84
N PRO A 171 29.75 -3.70 6.61
CA PRO A 171 29.29 -2.37 6.25
C PRO A 171 30.43 -1.34 6.09
N GLY A 172 31.59 -1.61 6.67
CA GLY A 172 32.79 -0.76 6.56
C GLY A 172 33.67 -1.03 5.34
N LEU A 173 33.42 -2.13 4.60
CA LEU A 173 34.24 -2.51 3.47
C LEU A 173 33.88 -1.67 2.22
N ARG A 174 34.77 -0.73 1.85
CA ARG A 174 34.61 0.14 0.68
C ARG A 174 35.27 -0.42 -0.59
N SER A 175 36.32 -1.21 -0.44
CA SER A 175 36.98 -1.88 -1.57
C SER A 175 37.67 -3.15 -1.11
N GLU A 176 37.67 -4.13 -1.95
CA GLU A 176 38.45 -5.36 -1.79
C GLU A 176 39.34 -5.50 -2.99
N THR A 177 40.66 -5.70 -2.75
CA THR A 177 41.66 -5.87 -3.80
C THR A 177 42.33 -7.19 -3.59
N ILE A 178 42.22 -8.07 -4.59
CA ILE A 178 43.05 -9.27 -4.69
C ILE A 178 44.22 -8.88 -5.59
N PRO A 179 45.48 -8.82 -5.07
CA PRO A 179 46.62 -8.43 -5.86
C PRO A 179 46.71 -9.27 -7.14
N ASP A 180 46.97 -8.60 -8.26
CA ASP A 180 47.14 -9.16 -9.60
C ASP A 180 45.92 -9.85 -10.24
N LEU A 181 44.75 -9.84 -9.59
CA LEU A 181 43.55 -10.46 -10.12
C LEU A 181 42.39 -9.46 -10.33
N ILE A 182 41.91 -8.82 -9.27
CA ILE A 182 40.74 -7.97 -9.34
C ILE A 182 40.72 -6.92 -8.22
N THR A 183 40.30 -5.71 -8.55
CA THR A 183 39.92 -4.70 -7.56
C THR A 183 38.44 -4.50 -7.68
N GLN A 184 37.66 -4.89 -6.66
CA GLN A 184 36.25 -4.62 -6.56
C GLN A 184 36.05 -3.39 -5.68
N VAL A 185 35.61 -2.30 -6.30
CA VAL A 185 35.24 -1.07 -5.58
C VAL A 185 33.75 -1.13 -5.31
N TYR A 186 33.41 -1.14 -4.06
CA TYR A 186 32.04 -0.99 -3.62
C TYR A 186 31.77 0.51 -3.50
N SER A 187 31.13 1.11 -4.50
CA SER A 187 30.71 2.49 -4.39
C SER A 187 29.75 2.60 -3.20
N ASP A 188 30.07 3.47 -2.24
CA ASP A 188 29.01 4.15 -1.47
C ASP A 188 28.22 4.88 -2.54
N GLY A 189 27.24 4.18 -3.16
CA GLY A 189 26.59 4.64 -4.36
C GLY A 189 26.47 6.14 -4.33
N GLY A 190 26.97 6.78 -5.37
CA GLY A 190 26.86 8.20 -5.55
C GLY A 190 25.43 8.67 -5.31
N SER A 191 25.11 9.93 -5.36
CA SER A 191 23.87 10.62 -4.94
C SER A 191 22.52 9.90 -5.12
N ASN A 192 22.52 8.66 -5.63
CA ASN A 192 21.42 7.69 -5.73
C ASN A 192 21.64 6.41 -4.91
N SER A 193 22.70 6.28 -4.12
CA SER A 193 22.87 5.10 -3.28
C SER A 193 22.02 5.19 -2.05
N ALA A 194 21.02 4.35 -2.05
CA ALA A 194 20.31 3.98 -0.85
C ALA A 194 21.33 3.53 0.22
N SER A 195 21.51 4.30 1.30
CA SER A 195 22.06 3.77 2.54
C SER A 195 21.31 2.47 2.83
N ALA A 196 21.95 1.47 3.46
CA ALA A 196 21.43 0.10 3.65
C ALA A 196 19.99 -0.04 4.22
N GLY A 197 19.24 1.02 4.33
CA GLY A 197 17.85 1.11 4.76
C GLY A 197 16.97 2.00 3.89
N SER A 198 17.51 2.73 2.90
CA SER A 198 16.69 3.61 2.05
C SER A 198 16.16 2.89 0.81
N ILE A 199 15.03 3.35 0.29
CA ILE A 199 14.42 2.81 -0.92
C ILE A 199 15.35 3.12 -2.11
N PRO A 200 15.70 2.11 -2.95
CA PRO A 200 16.43 2.33 -4.20
C PRO A 200 15.73 3.35 -5.10
N GLY A 201 16.50 4.12 -5.88
CA GLY A 201 15.94 5.16 -6.75
C GLY A 201 14.93 4.60 -7.75
N GLY A 202 15.24 3.48 -8.41
CA GLY A 202 14.33 2.81 -9.34
C GLY A 202 13.03 2.36 -8.67
N ALA A 203 13.14 1.71 -7.51
CA ALA A 203 11.97 1.30 -6.74
C ALA A 203 11.11 2.50 -6.30
N ARG A 204 11.74 3.64 -5.95
CA ARG A 204 11.03 4.87 -5.58
C ARG A 204 10.20 5.41 -6.74
N ASP A 205 10.77 5.44 -7.95
CA ASP A 205 10.07 5.94 -9.14
C ASP A 205 8.84 5.09 -9.46
N LEU A 206 8.94 3.77 -9.34
CA LEU A 206 7.83 2.83 -9.50
C LEU A 206 6.73 3.01 -8.44
N LEU A 207 7.09 3.41 -7.22
CA LEU A 207 6.15 3.56 -6.11
C LEU A 207 5.47 4.94 -6.08
N THR A 208 6.02 5.94 -6.74
CA THR A 208 5.51 7.33 -6.73
C THR A 208 4.02 7.45 -7.07
N PRO A 209 3.46 6.74 -8.08
CA PRO A 209 2.03 6.82 -8.42
C PRO A 209 1.10 6.28 -7.32
N TYR A 210 1.63 5.49 -6.41
CA TYR A 210 0.85 4.81 -5.37
C TYR A 210 0.85 5.54 -4.02
N ILE A 211 1.58 6.63 -3.89
CA ILE A 211 1.66 7.39 -2.63
C ILE A 211 0.33 8.08 -2.36
N ILE A 212 -0.28 7.80 -1.20
CA ILE A 212 -1.42 8.56 -0.72
C ILE A 212 -0.91 9.80 0.01
N TRP A 213 -1.08 10.96 -0.61
CA TRP A 213 -0.86 12.24 0.04
C TRP A 213 -2.06 12.54 0.93
N PHE A 214 -1.81 12.92 2.18
CA PHE A 214 -2.89 13.25 3.11
C PHE A 214 -3.83 14.30 2.52
N VAL A 215 -5.11 13.98 2.52
CA VAL A 215 -6.21 14.90 2.28
C VAL A 215 -6.78 15.34 3.62
#